data_d19f1f4380e626e8336ac74c2d61609c
#
_entry.id   d19f1f4380e626e8336ac74c2d61609c
#
_cell.length_a   1.000
_cell.length_b   1.000
_cell.length_c   1.000
_cell.angle_alpha   90.00
_cell.angle_beta   90.00
_cell.angle_gamma   90.00
#
_symmetry.space_group_name_H-M   'P 1'
#
loop_
_entity.id
_entity.type
_entity.pdbx_description
1 polymer ?
#
loop_
_entity_poly.entity_id
_entity_poly.type
_entity_poly.pdbx_seq_one_letter_code
_entity_poly.pdbx_strand_id
1 'polypeptide(L)'
;MMKQILMILALMGTLTAEAQQKRDKSSYNAYIEAVDEYMPAPGQFINIMPEYEAGDTKEKMAEKCATILKANSTGDEDNHGLVALGAYGGYITLHFDHSIANVEGRADLKITGNAFAEAGNDKGGSSEPGIIMVSKDVNHNWLPDDPWYELSGSADVDSVGKVDYHYEITYTRKPMESIPWTDSQGQSGVIARNQYHSQEYFPLWIDDAQLQFRGTLLPKSGVKSKTGFIQLFYRCGYVDNRPDDTLFNIADAVDANRQPVYLDFIDFVRIYCATNQGYPMIGETSTEVEIVEDAHLTESLALIDSATGIDAVHMQNRADGICYDLTGRKVTPTHRGLYIRNGKKFIVK
;
A
#
# COMPACT_ATOMS: atom_id res chain seq x y z
N MET A 1 -8.60 4.27 -47.11
CA MET A 1 -8.78 4.65 -45.70
C MET A 1 -8.45 3.54 -44.70
N MET A 2 -8.81 2.27 -44.90
CA MET A 2 -8.50 1.16 -43.98
C MET A 2 -7.02 0.76 -43.88
N LYS A 3 -6.19 0.94 -44.91
CA LYS A 3 -4.76 0.61 -44.86
C LYS A 3 -3.89 1.61 -44.08
N GLN A 4 -4.34 2.84 -43.92
CA GLN A 4 -3.62 3.87 -43.16
C GLN A 4 -3.87 3.75 -41.64
N ILE A 5 -5.04 3.24 -41.24
CA ILE A 5 -5.37 3.01 -39.81
C ILE A 5 -4.60 1.84 -39.25
N LEU A 6 -4.33 0.78 -40.04
CA LEU A 6 -3.50 -0.37 -39.59
C LEU A 6 -2.02 0.00 -39.42
N MET A 7 -1.52 0.99 -40.17
CA MET A 7 -0.13 1.41 -40.04
C MET A 7 0.13 2.29 -38.80
N ILE A 8 -0.88 3.03 -38.35
CA ILE A 8 -0.78 3.86 -37.13
C ILE A 8 -0.87 3.00 -35.85
N LEU A 9 -1.68 1.95 -35.86
CA LEU A 9 -1.74 0.99 -34.72
C LEU A 9 -0.46 0.11 -34.61
N ALA A 10 0.20 -0.19 -35.74
CA ALA A 10 1.47 -0.92 -35.71
C ALA A 10 2.65 -0.03 -35.23
N LEU A 11 2.56 1.29 -35.41
CA LEU A 11 3.61 2.21 -34.93
C LEU A 11 3.47 2.54 -33.42
N MET A 12 2.26 2.45 -32.83
CA MET A 12 2.08 2.61 -31.38
C MET A 12 2.49 1.36 -30.59
N GLY A 13 2.40 0.17 -31.19
CA GLY A 13 2.80 -1.08 -30.53
C GLY A 13 4.31 -1.31 -30.46
N THR A 14 5.12 -0.58 -31.23
CA THR A 14 6.60 -0.69 -31.22
C THR A 14 7.28 0.36 -30.34
N LEU A 15 6.57 1.40 -29.90
CA LEU A 15 7.13 2.47 -29.08
C LEU A 15 7.16 2.13 -27.57
N THR A 16 6.40 1.13 -27.14
CA THR A 16 6.36 0.72 -25.72
C THR A 16 7.44 -0.29 -25.35
N ALA A 17 8.01 -1.02 -26.30
CA ALA A 17 9.06 -2.00 -26.06
C ALA A 17 10.50 -1.43 -26.11
N GLU A 18 10.69 -0.22 -26.63
CA GLU A 18 12.01 0.40 -26.76
C GLU A 18 12.32 1.44 -25.67
N ALA A 19 11.38 1.76 -24.79
CA ALA A 19 11.54 2.83 -23.77
C ALA A 19 12.27 2.39 -22.49
N GLN A 20 12.60 1.12 -22.32
CA GLN A 20 13.54 0.65 -21.28
C GLN A 20 14.98 0.73 -21.77
N GLN A 21 15.36 1.86 -22.31
CA GLN A 21 16.76 2.18 -22.58
C GLN A 21 17.47 2.30 -21.24
N LYS A 22 18.53 1.49 -21.02
CA LYS A 22 19.36 1.45 -19.80
C LYS A 22 19.52 2.81 -19.17
N ARG A 23 18.70 3.12 -18.20
CA ARG A 23 18.97 4.23 -17.26
C ARG A 23 20.30 3.92 -16.58
N ASP A 24 21.13 4.93 -16.41
CA ASP A 24 22.33 4.81 -15.57
C ASP A 24 21.85 4.45 -14.14
N LYS A 25 22.44 3.42 -13.53
CA LYS A 25 22.10 3.02 -12.17
C LYS A 25 22.17 4.14 -11.14
N SER A 26 23.04 5.12 -11.37
CA SER A 26 23.15 6.31 -10.55
C SER A 26 21.93 7.25 -10.62
N SER A 27 21.00 7.02 -11.56
CA SER A 27 19.77 7.81 -11.69
C SER A 27 18.58 7.24 -10.92
N TYR A 28 18.70 6.02 -10.40
CA TYR A 28 17.68 5.43 -9.53
C TYR A 28 17.86 5.91 -8.09
N ASN A 29 16.76 5.97 -7.38
CA ASN A 29 16.78 6.39 -5.97
C ASN A 29 15.84 5.54 -5.14
N ALA A 30 15.96 5.57 -3.81
CA ALA A 30 15.15 4.78 -2.91
C ALA A 30 13.70 5.29 -2.74
N TYR A 31 13.36 6.45 -3.30
CA TYR A 31 12.04 7.06 -3.11
C TYR A 31 11.04 6.57 -4.15
N ILE A 32 9.76 6.83 -3.90
CA ILE A 32 8.70 6.56 -4.88
C ILE A 32 8.92 7.36 -6.18
N GLU A 33 8.51 6.80 -7.32
CA GLU A 33 8.47 7.55 -8.60
C GLU A 33 7.17 8.32 -8.75
N ALA A 34 6.04 7.69 -8.46
CA ALA A 34 4.74 8.35 -8.55
C ALA A 34 3.70 7.75 -7.60
N VAL A 35 2.62 8.46 -7.43
CA VAL A 35 1.37 7.97 -6.86
C VAL A 35 0.41 7.68 -8.02
N ASP A 36 0.03 6.41 -8.16
CA ASP A 36 -0.86 5.94 -9.23
C ASP A 36 -2.32 6.24 -8.93
N GLU A 37 -2.68 6.16 -7.65
CA GLU A 37 -4.04 6.42 -7.20
C GLU A 37 -4.05 6.96 -5.76
N TYR A 38 -4.79 8.03 -5.54
CA TYR A 38 -5.11 8.55 -4.22
C TYR A 38 -6.62 8.61 -4.04
N MET A 39 -7.16 7.70 -3.24
CA MET A 39 -8.58 7.52 -2.98
C MET A 39 -8.83 7.52 -1.46
N PRO A 40 -8.78 8.68 -0.82
CA PRO A 40 -9.02 8.74 0.62
C PRO A 40 -10.50 8.51 0.94
N ALA A 41 -10.76 7.91 2.10
CA ALA A 41 -12.08 7.94 2.71
C ALA A 41 -12.36 9.31 3.34
N PRO A 42 -13.61 9.64 3.65
CA PRO A 42 -13.94 10.91 4.30
C PRO A 42 -13.23 11.06 5.65
N GLY A 43 -12.74 12.28 5.94
CA GLY A 43 -12.03 12.55 7.18
C GLY A 43 -11.71 14.02 7.42
N GLN A 44 -11.33 14.34 8.66
CA GLN A 44 -11.07 15.72 9.09
C GLN A 44 -9.84 16.36 8.45
N PHE A 45 -8.90 15.56 7.93
CA PHE A 45 -7.70 16.04 7.24
C PHE A 45 -7.79 15.93 5.72
N ILE A 46 -8.87 15.36 5.21
CA ILE A 46 -9.12 15.30 3.77
C ILE A 46 -9.42 16.72 3.25
N ASN A 47 -8.91 17.03 2.05
CA ASN A 47 -8.87 18.36 1.41
C ASN A 47 -7.85 19.34 2.00
N ILE A 48 -7.07 18.96 3.03
CA ILE A 48 -6.00 19.79 3.60
C ILE A 48 -4.65 19.07 3.71
N MET A 49 -4.62 17.73 3.63
CA MET A 49 -3.38 16.93 3.64
C MET A 49 -3.40 15.83 2.56
N PRO A 50 -3.08 16.17 1.29
CA PRO A 50 -2.69 17.46 0.73
C PRO A 50 -3.85 18.45 0.56
N GLU A 51 -3.49 19.75 0.48
CA GLU A 51 -4.48 20.81 0.28
C GLU A 51 -5.10 20.72 -1.12
N TYR A 52 -6.45 20.68 -1.16
CA TYR A 52 -7.23 20.74 -2.37
C TYR A 52 -7.40 22.20 -2.83
N GLU A 53 -7.13 22.46 -4.09
CA GLU A 53 -7.41 23.72 -4.75
C GLU A 53 -8.56 23.52 -5.74
N ALA A 54 -9.41 24.54 -5.87
CA ALA A 54 -10.58 24.46 -6.75
C ALA A 54 -10.21 24.13 -8.20
N GLY A 55 -10.67 22.96 -8.67
CA GLY A 55 -10.36 22.45 -9.99
C GLY A 55 -9.30 21.36 -10.03
N ASP A 56 -8.73 20.97 -8.89
CA ASP A 56 -7.87 19.79 -8.82
C ASP A 56 -8.63 18.52 -9.23
N THR A 57 -7.99 17.72 -10.06
CA THR A 57 -8.48 16.40 -10.49
C THR A 57 -7.90 15.30 -9.60
N LYS A 58 -8.36 14.06 -9.79
CA LYS A 58 -7.79 12.86 -9.13
C LYS A 58 -6.28 12.76 -9.38
N GLU A 59 -5.86 12.96 -10.61
CA GLU A 59 -4.45 12.92 -11.03
C GLU A 59 -3.64 14.05 -10.37
N LYS A 60 -4.22 15.27 -10.27
CA LYS A 60 -3.53 16.38 -9.60
C LYS A 60 -3.36 16.14 -8.11
N MET A 61 -4.34 15.56 -7.45
CA MET A 61 -4.22 15.19 -6.03
C MET A 61 -3.19 14.07 -5.83
N ALA A 62 -3.13 13.08 -6.72
CA ALA A 62 -2.08 12.05 -6.70
C ALA A 62 -0.67 12.65 -6.90
N GLU A 63 -0.51 13.61 -7.82
CA GLU A 63 0.75 14.36 -7.99
C GLU A 63 1.15 15.15 -6.74
N LYS A 64 0.20 15.80 -6.06
CA LYS A 64 0.45 16.50 -4.79
C LYS A 64 0.93 15.53 -3.70
N CYS A 65 0.31 14.35 -3.58
CA CYS A 65 0.77 13.29 -2.67
C CYS A 65 2.22 12.87 -3.00
N ALA A 66 2.52 12.61 -4.28
CA ALA A 66 3.86 12.23 -4.71
C ALA A 66 4.90 13.31 -4.39
N THR A 67 4.54 14.59 -4.57
CA THR A 67 5.41 15.73 -4.24
C THR A 67 5.75 15.75 -2.75
N ILE A 68 4.77 15.59 -1.86
CA ILE A 68 4.98 15.55 -0.41
C ILE A 68 5.88 14.37 -0.02
N LEU A 69 5.57 13.15 -0.48
CA LEU A 69 6.33 11.96 -0.11
C LEU A 69 7.79 12.02 -0.60
N LYS A 70 8.02 12.55 -1.81
CA LYS A 70 9.37 12.80 -2.33
C LYS A 70 10.11 13.87 -1.53
N ALA A 71 9.43 14.96 -1.17
CA ALA A 71 10.01 16.03 -0.38
C ALA A 71 10.48 15.54 0.99
N ASN A 72 9.66 14.73 1.66
CA ASN A 72 10.02 14.12 2.96
C ASN A 72 11.27 13.24 2.84
N SER A 73 11.38 12.42 1.80
CA SER A 73 12.53 11.54 1.58
C SER A 73 13.80 12.31 1.19
N THR A 74 13.67 13.48 0.56
CA THR A 74 14.81 14.32 0.14
C THR A 74 15.19 15.41 1.13
N GLY A 75 14.35 15.66 2.15
CA GLY A 75 14.53 16.75 3.11
C GLY A 75 14.19 18.12 2.52
N ASP A 76 13.27 18.18 1.56
CA ASP A 76 12.75 19.44 1.02
C ASP A 76 11.72 20.04 1.98
N GLU A 77 12.17 20.98 2.80
CA GLU A 77 11.36 21.62 3.85
C GLU A 77 10.20 22.46 3.30
N ASP A 78 10.23 22.89 2.04
CA ASP A 78 9.18 23.71 1.44
C ASP A 78 7.95 22.89 1.04
N ASN A 79 8.15 21.60 0.74
CA ASN A 79 7.09 20.71 0.23
C ASN A 79 6.82 19.51 1.15
N HIS A 80 7.48 19.42 2.31
CA HIS A 80 7.25 18.32 3.24
C HIS A 80 5.84 18.37 3.88
N GLY A 81 5.37 17.25 4.37
CA GLY A 81 4.05 17.15 5.02
C GLY A 81 3.59 15.72 5.21
N LEU A 82 2.31 15.58 5.42
CA LEU A 82 1.63 14.28 5.59
C LEU A 82 0.61 14.07 4.48
N VAL A 83 0.39 12.81 4.12
CA VAL A 83 -0.71 12.40 3.25
C VAL A 83 -1.73 11.64 4.08
N ALA A 84 -2.89 12.24 4.33
CA ALA A 84 -3.97 11.64 5.11
C ALA A 84 -4.81 10.71 4.24
N LEU A 85 -5.07 9.50 4.71
CA LEU A 85 -5.91 8.52 4.01
C LEU A 85 -7.39 8.60 4.42
N GLY A 86 -7.71 9.34 5.49
CA GLY A 86 -9.05 9.44 6.05
C GLY A 86 -9.46 8.17 6.80
N ALA A 87 -10.75 8.00 6.98
CA ALA A 87 -11.31 6.87 7.71
C ALA A 87 -11.02 5.52 7.02
N TYR A 88 -11.57 4.43 7.59
CA TYR A 88 -11.35 3.06 7.10
C TYR A 88 -11.48 2.93 5.59
N GLY A 89 -10.49 2.28 5.00
CA GLY A 89 -10.46 1.88 3.61
C GLY A 89 -9.88 2.93 2.66
N GLY A 90 -9.78 4.20 3.07
CA GLY A 90 -9.10 5.20 2.25
C GLY A 90 -7.65 4.81 2.00
N TYR A 91 -7.16 4.98 0.76
CA TYR A 91 -5.89 4.42 0.35
C TYR A 91 -5.10 5.29 -0.62
N ILE A 92 -3.81 4.97 -0.69
CA ILE A 92 -2.85 5.46 -1.68
C ILE A 92 -2.16 4.27 -2.34
N THR A 93 -2.00 4.31 -3.67
CA THR A 93 -1.22 3.34 -4.46
C THR A 93 -0.07 4.06 -5.13
N LEU A 94 1.11 3.48 -5.07
CA LEU A 94 2.33 4.10 -5.57
C LEU A 94 3.30 3.05 -6.13
N HIS A 95 4.25 3.53 -6.93
CA HIS A 95 5.33 2.73 -7.46
C HIS A 95 6.68 3.47 -7.38
N PHE A 96 7.74 2.71 -7.57
CA PHE A 96 9.11 3.19 -7.64
C PHE A 96 9.58 3.18 -9.11
N ASP A 97 10.71 3.80 -9.40
CA ASP A 97 11.31 3.75 -10.75
C ASP A 97 12.02 2.40 -11.01
N HIS A 98 11.89 1.43 -10.09
CA HIS A 98 12.44 0.09 -10.13
C HIS A 98 11.57 -0.87 -9.32
N SER A 99 11.76 -2.19 -9.52
CA SER A 99 11.16 -3.22 -8.68
C SER A 99 11.92 -3.33 -7.36
N ILE A 100 11.22 -3.50 -6.24
CA ILE A 100 11.83 -3.69 -4.91
C ILE A 100 12.05 -5.18 -4.67
N ALA A 101 13.29 -5.57 -4.42
CA ALA A 101 13.67 -6.96 -4.14
C ALA A 101 13.13 -7.43 -2.78
N ASN A 102 12.72 -8.70 -2.69
CA ASN A 102 12.50 -9.39 -1.43
C ASN A 102 13.83 -10.01 -0.97
N VAL A 103 14.45 -9.46 0.06
CA VAL A 103 15.75 -9.90 0.56
C VAL A 103 15.58 -10.67 1.86
N GLU A 104 15.92 -11.96 1.85
CA GLU A 104 15.76 -12.83 3.01
C GLU A 104 16.43 -12.26 4.29
N GLY A 105 15.66 -12.19 5.37
CA GLY A 105 16.15 -11.75 6.68
C GLY A 105 16.37 -10.26 6.83
N ARG A 106 15.90 -9.45 5.88
CA ARG A 106 15.97 -7.98 5.92
C ARG A 106 14.59 -7.38 5.65
N ALA A 107 14.37 -6.18 6.15
CA ALA A 107 13.20 -5.41 5.75
C ALA A 107 13.42 -4.83 4.35
N ASP A 108 12.35 -4.82 3.54
CA ASP A 108 12.40 -4.42 2.14
C ASP A 108 11.85 -3.01 1.93
N LEU A 109 10.90 -2.61 2.76
CA LEU A 109 10.25 -1.30 2.71
C LEU A 109 10.49 -0.54 4.01
N LYS A 110 10.74 0.76 3.90
CA LYS A 110 10.65 1.72 5.00
C LYS A 110 9.45 2.61 4.76
N ILE A 111 8.47 2.59 5.67
CA ILE A 111 7.28 3.43 5.59
C ILE A 111 7.05 4.08 6.95
N THR A 112 6.90 5.40 6.98
CA THR A 112 6.63 6.15 8.21
C THR A 112 5.28 6.86 8.14
N GLY A 113 4.71 7.09 9.30
CA GLY A 113 3.57 7.95 9.56
C GLY A 113 3.87 8.88 10.72
N ASN A 114 2.84 9.45 11.34
CA ASN A 114 2.99 10.40 12.44
C ASN A 114 2.71 9.81 13.83
N ALA A 115 2.64 8.48 13.95
CA ALA A 115 2.39 7.82 15.23
C ALA A 115 3.37 8.27 16.34
N PHE A 116 2.86 8.49 17.53
CA PHE A 116 3.68 8.84 18.69
C PHE A 116 3.15 8.20 19.97
N ALA A 117 4.04 7.93 20.92
CA ALA A 117 3.69 7.40 22.22
C ALA A 117 3.20 8.51 23.18
N GLU A 118 2.19 8.22 24.00
CA GLU A 118 1.84 9.08 25.11
C GLU A 118 3.00 9.18 26.10
N ALA A 119 3.29 10.35 26.63
CA ALA A 119 4.42 10.58 27.52
C ALA A 119 4.44 9.60 28.71
N GLY A 120 5.50 8.79 28.80
CA GLY A 120 5.68 7.76 29.81
C GLY A 120 4.81 6.50 29.62
N ASN A 121 4.30 6.27 28.42
CA ASN A 121 3.48 5.11 28.05
C ASN A 121 4.04 4.44 26.80
N ASP A 122 4.53 3.23 26.93
CA ASP A 122 5.08 2.42 25.82
C ASP A 122 4.03 1.54 25.11
N LYS A 123 2.77 1.59 25.56
CA LYS A 123 1.69 0.71 25.09
C LYS A 123 0.73 1.38 24.14
N GLY A 124 0.77 2.71 24.04
CA GLY A 124 -0.15 3.45 23.20
C GLY A 124 0.12 4.96 23.20
N GLY A 125 -0.64 5.64 22.33
CA GLY A 125 -0.55 7.06 22.12
C GLY A 125 -1.48 7.49 21.00
N SER A 126 -0.98 8.20 19.97
CA SER A 126 -1.61 8.29 18.66
C SER A 126 -1.17 7.08 17.84
N SER A 127 -2.13 6.24 17.46
CA SER A 127 -1.93 5.03 16.67
C SER A 127 -3.08 4.89 15.70
N GLU A 128 -2.78 5.04 14.42
CA GLU A 128 -3.76 5.10 13.33
C GLU A 128 -3.41 4.09 12.24
N PRO A 129 -3.40 2.78 12.59
CA PRO A 129 -2.75 1.74 11.82
C PRO A 129 -3.31 1.58 10.42
N GLY A 130 -2.41 1.60 9.44
CA GLY A 130 -2.64 1.28 8.04
C GLY A 130 -2.08 -0.07 7.65
N ILE A 131 -2.81 -0.80 6.80
CA ILE A 131 -2.34 -2.05 6.19
C ILE A 131 -1.60 -1.74 4.90
N ILE A 132 -0.49 -2.44 4.70
CA ILE A 132 0.29 -2.42 3.47
C ILE A 132 -0.15 -3.56 2.58
N MET A 133 -0.37 -3.28 1.31
CA MET A 133 -0.53 -4.27 0.26
C MET A 133 0.59 -4.11 -0.77
N VAL A 134 1.00 -5.21 -1.35
CA VAL A 134 2.03 -5.26 -2.37
C VAL A 134 1.54 -6.00 -3.61
N SER A 135 2.00 -5.58 -4.78
CA SER A 135 1.68 -6.23 -6.06
C SER A 135 2.92 -6.31 -6.93
N LYS A 136 3.00 -7.39 -7.70
CA LYS A 136 4.00 -7.60 -8.73
C LYS A 136 3.35 -7.45 -10.10
N ASP A 137 3.95 -6.67 -10.99
CA ASP A 137 3.52 -6.54 -12.38
C ASP A 137 3.81 -7.85 -13.14
N VAL A 138 2.82 -8.72 -13.18
CA VAL A 138 2.94 -10.04 -13.81
C VAL A 138 2.72 -9.96 -15.31
N ASN A 139 1.88 -9.02 -15.75
CA ASN A 139 1.53 -8.84 -17.16
C ASN A 139 2.45 -7.85 -17.90
N HIS A 140 3.37 -7.18 -17.17
CA HIS A 140 4.38 -6.25 -17.69
C HIS A 140 3.80 -5.02 -18.40
N ASN A 141 2.68 -4.50 -17.87
CA ASN A 141 2.02 -3.30 -18.40
C ASN A 141 2.27 -2.02 -17.57
N TRP A 142 2.95 -2.14 -16.43
CA TRP A 142 3.22 -1.08 -15.46
C TRP A 142 1.94 -0.39 -14.95
N LEU A 143 0.88 -1.18 -14.80
CA LEU A 143 -0.37 -0.76 -14.17
C LEU A 143 -0.61 -1.58 -12.90
N PRO A 144 -1.19 -1.00 -11.84
CA PRO A 144 -1.46 -1.69 -10.59
C PRO A 144 -2.74 -2.57 -10.69
N ASP A 145 -2.86 -3.37 -11.75
CA ASP A 145 -4.03 -4.20 -12.09
C ASP A 145 -3.83 -5.71 -11.85
N ASP A 146 -2.65 -6.10 -11.38
CA ASP A 146 -2.30 -7.45 -10.99
C ASP A 146 -2.75 -7.80 -9.55
N PRO A 147 -2.67 -9.07 -9.12
CA PRO A 147 -3.09 -9.49 -7.78
C PRO A 147 -2.35 -8.75 -6.65
N TRP A 148 -3.14 -8.29 -5.67
CA TRP A 148 -2.66 -7.64 -4.46
C TRP A 148 -2.60 -8.60 -3.28
N TYR A 149 -1.56 -8.48 -2.45
CA TYR A 149 -1.32 -9.26 -1.24
C TYR A 149 -1.10 -8.35 -0.05
N GLU A 150 -1.78 -8.61 1.07
CA GLU A 150 -1.54 -7.87 2.32
C GLU A 150 -0.24 -8.34 2.98
N LEU A 151 0.53 -7.42 3.55
CA LEU A 151 1.57 -7.78 4.50
C LEU A 151 0.93 -8.09 5.85
N SER A 152 1.21 -9.27 6.38
CA SER A 152 0.63 -9.76 7.62
C SER A 152 1.18 -9.01 8.83
N GLY A 153 0.30 -8.44 9.65
CA GLY A 153 0.65 -7.82 10.92
C GLY A 153 0.29 -8.68 12.12
N SER A 154 0.53 -8.15 13.31
CA SER A 154 0.40 -8.88 14.59
C SER A 154 -1.01 -8.94 15.16
N ALA A 155 -2.01 -8.29 14.58
CA ALA A 155 -3.34 -8.14 15.18
C ALA A 155 -4.05 -9.47 15.48
N ASP A 156 -3.80 -10.52 14.69
CA ASP A 156 -4.37 -11.86 14.93
C ASP A 156 -3.90 -12.50 16.22
N VAL A 157 -2.72 -12.11 16.73
CA VAL A 157 -2.10 -12.67 17.92
C VAL A 157 -2.03 -11.67 19.08
N ASP A 158 -2.36 -10.40 18.81
CA ASP A 158 -2.44 -9.36 19.83
C ASP A 158 -3.79 -9.44 20.57
N SER A 159 -3.81 -9.14 21.84
CA SER A 159 -5.01 -9.20 22.68
C SER A 159 -5.91 -7.95 22.55
N VAL A 160 -5.87 -7.24 21.41
CA VAL A 160 -6.64 -6.00 21.21
C VAL A 160 -8.09 -6.30 20.83
N GLY A 161 -8.33 -7.36 20.06
CA GLY A 161 -9.66 -7.76 19.61
C GLY A 161 -9.62 -8.71 18.41
N LYS A 162 -10.78 -8.89 17.77
CA LYS A 162 -10.89 -9.76 16.60
C LYS A 162 -10.69 -8.94 15.32
N VAL A 163 -9.86 -9.44 14.41
CA VAL A 163 -9.70 -8.92 13.06
C VAL A 163 -10.87 -9.40 12.19
N ASP A 164 -11.44 -8.49 11.40
CA ASP A 164 -12.50 -8.81 10.44
C ASP A 164 -11.94 -8.72 9.01
N TYR A 165 -11.76 -9.89 8.39
CA TYR A 165 -11.36 -9.97 6.99
C TYR A 165 -12.56 -9.74 6.06
N HIS A 166 -12.31 -9.17 4.88
CA HIS A 166 -13.33 -8.87 3.87
C HIS A 166 -14.44 -7.92 4.37
N TYR A 167 -14.11 -7.05 5.32
CA TYR A 167 -15.03 -6.01 5.77
C TYR A 167 -15.26 -4.98 4.67
N GLU A 168 -16.51 -4.56 4.51
CA GLU A 168 -16.90 -3.55 3.52
C GLU A 168 -17.63 -2.40 4.22
N ILE A 169 -17.37 -1.16 3.77
CA ILE A 169 -18.02 0.04 4.26
C ILE A 169 -18.41 0.94 3.09
N THR A 170 -19.53 1.64 3.24
CA THR A 170 -20.01 2.63 2.27
C THR A 170 -20.24 3.95 2.98
N TYR A 171 -19.56 4.99 2.53
CA TYR A 171 -19.74 6.37 2.97
C TYR A 171 -20.66 7.10 2.00
N THR A 172 -21.62 7.86 2.52
CA THR A 172 -22.55 8.65 1.69
C THR A 172 -22.24 10.13 1.87
N ARG A 173 -22.03 10.84 0.76
CA ARG A 173 -21.70 12.25 0.72
C ARG A 173 -22.79 13.10 1.42
N LYS A 174 -22.36 13.97 2.30
CA LYS A 174 -23.15 14.99 2.97
C LYS A 174 -22.33 16.27 3.05
N PRO A 175 -22.53 17.22 2.13
CA PRO A 175 -21.70 18.43 2.08
C PRO A 175 -21.79 19.22 3.38
N MET A 176 -20.63 19.53 3.97
CA MET A 176 -20.50 20.31 5.20
C MET A 176 -21.22 19.74 6.42
N GLU A 177 -21.56 18.44 6.40
CA GLU A 177 -22.18 17.70 7.50
C GLU A 177 -21.30 16.52 7.92
N SER A 178 -21.66 15.83 9.02
CA SER A 178 -21.09 14.53 9.37
C SER A 178 -21.42 13.50 8.29
N ILE A 179 -20.46 12.67 7.93
CA ILE A 179 -20.57 11.72 6.82
C ILE A 179 -21.15 10.40 7.33
N PRO A 180 -22.38 10.01 6.94
CA PRO A 180 -22.95 8.73 7.32
C PRO A 180 -22.29 7.58 6.57
N TRP A 181 -22.14 6.44 7.28
CA TRP A 181 -21.67 5.19 6.71
C TRP A 181 -22.55 4.00 7.11
N THR A 182 -22.50 2.96 6.27
CA THR A 182 -23.06 1.63 6.54
C THR A 182 -22.03 0.57 6.18
N ASP A 183 -22.09 -0.60 6.82
CA ASP A 183 -21.11 -1.66 6.60
C ASP A 183 -21.73 -3.02 6.26
N SER A 184 -20.87 -3.98 5.89
CA SER A 184 -21.24 -5.36 5.56
C SER A 184 -21.77 -6.16 6.74
N GLN A 185 -21.63 -5.66 7.97
CA GLN A 185 -22.13 -6.29 9.20
C GLN A 185 -23.51 -5.75 9.61
N GLY A 186 -24.09 -4.85 8.78
CA GLY A 186 -25.38 -4.19 9.07
C GLY A 186 -25.28 -3.09 10.13
N GLN A 187 -24.06 -2.63 10.44
CA GLN A 187 -23.85 -1.49 11.32
C GLN A 187 -23.93 -0.19 10.52
N SER A 188 -24.19 0.89 11.22
CA SER A 188 -24.17 2.24 10.68
C SER A 188 -23.63 3.24 11.70
N GLY A 189 -23.10 4.35 11.20
CA GLY A 189 -22.57 5.41 12.02
C GLY A 189 -22.29 6.66 11.21
N VAL A 190 -21.48 7.55 11.76
CA VAL A 190 -21.06 8.78 11.11
C VAL A 190 -19.58 9.03 11.37
N ILE A 191 -18.88 9.59 10.38
CA ILE A 191 -17.65 10.33 10.62
C ILE A 191 -18.09 11.71 11.11
N ALA A 192 -17.93 11.94 12.41
CA ALA A 192 -18.44 13.12 13.07
C ALA A 192 -17.60 14.34 12.70
N ARG A 193 -18.23 15.35 12.13
CA ARG A 193 -17.58 16.64 11.89
C ARG A 193 -17.39 17.36 13.21
N ASN A 194 -16.17 17.81 13.48
CA ASN A 194 -15.84 18.49 14.71
C ASN A 194 -15.65 20.01 14.51
N GLN A 195 -15.68 20.77 15.61
CA GLN A 195 -15.61 22.23 15.55
C GLN A 195 -14.19 22.77 15.23
N TYR A 196 -13.17 21.94 15.38
CA TYR A 196 -11.78 22.36 15.16
C TYR A 196 -11.35 22.16 13.70
N HIS A 197 -12.06 21.26 12.98
CA HIS A 197 -11.87 20.95 11.57
C HIS A 197 -13.19 21.11 10.85
N SER A 198 -13.50 22.36 10.46
CA SER A 198 -14.83 22.72 9.96
C SER A 198 -14.98 22.67 8.43
N GLN A 199 -13.94 22.29 7.70
CA GLN A 199 -13.94 22.11 6.24
C GLN A 199 -14.77 20.89 5.80
N GLU A 200 -14.87 20.69 4.49
CA GLU A 200 -15.51 19.51 3.92
C GLU A 200 -14.70 18.24 4.23
N TYR A 201 -15.37 17.17 4.64
CA TYR A 201 -14.75 15.88 4.97
C TYR A 201 -14.76 14.89 3.83
N PHE A 202 -15.66 15.08 2.85
CA PHE A 202 -15.67 14.24 1.66
C PHE A 202 -14.65 14.76 0.63
N PRO A 203 -13.89 13.91 -0.06
CA PRO A 203 -12.93 14.38 -1.07
C PRO A 203 -13.60 15.25 -2.15
N LEU A 204 -13.11 16.49 -2.33
CA LEU A 204 -13.74 17.47 -3.22
C LEU A 204 -13.50 17.22 -4.71
N TRP A 205 -12.48 16.44 -5.05
CA TRP A 205 -12.13 16.05 -6.44
C TRP A 205 -12.84 14.76 -6.90
N ILE A 206 -13.68 14.17 -6.08
CA ILE A 206 -14.44 12.97 -6.41
C ILE A 206 -15.91 13.35 -6.50
N ASP A 207 -16.56 13.11 -7.62
CA ASP A 207 -17.97 13.49 -7.86
C ASP A 207 -18.97 12.44 -7.36
N ASP A 208 -18.52 11.24 -7.00
CA ASP A 208 -19.38 10.15 -6.57
C ASP A 208 -20.19 10.52 -5.31
N ALA A 209 -21.47 10.12 -5.31
CA ALA A 209 -22.35 10.32 -4.16
C ALA A 209 -22.02 9.38 -3.00
N GLN A 210 -21.33 8.29 -3.27
CA GLN A 210 -20.91 7.29 -2.29
C GLN A 210 -19.50 6.80 -2.61
N LEU A 211 -18.74 6.49 -1.55
CA LEU A 211 -17.47 5.78 -1.64
C LEU A 211 -17.61 4.45 -0.93
N GLN A 212 -17.17 3.38 -1.57
CA GLN A 212 -17.17 2.03 -1.02
C GLN A 212 -15.74 1.51 -0.93
N PHE A 213 -15.38 0.95 0.23
CA PHE A 213 -14.08 0.36 0.47
C PHE A 213 -14.23 -1.05 1.02
N ARG A 214 -13.21 -1.88 0.75
CA ARG A 214 -13.15 -3.25 1.22
C ARG A 214 -11.72 -3.61 1.61
N GLY A 215 -11.57 -4.38 2.69
CA GLY A 215 -10.27 -4.84 3.16
C GLY A 215 -10.37 -5.54 4.50
N THR A 216 -9.27 -5.60 5.21
CA THR A 216 -9.17 -6.11 6.58
C THR A 216 -9.43 -4.98 7.56
N LEU A 217 -10.40 -5.16 8.46
CA LEU A 217 -10.67 -4.21 9.55
C LEU A 217 -9.97 -4.69 10.82
N LEU A 218 -9.11 -3.85 11.35
CA LEU A 218 -8.49 -4.05 12.66
C LEU A 218 -9.46 -3.67 13.79
N PRO A 219 -9.38 -4.35 14.95
CA PRO A 219 -10.24 -4.04 16.08
C PRO A 219 -9.96 -2.64 16.65
N LYS A 220 -10.93 -2.06 17.32
CA LYS A 220 -10.78 -0.76 17.98
C LYS A 220 -9.78 -0.87 19.12
N SER A 221 -8.80 0.02 19.13
CA SER A 221 -7.68 0.02 20.07
C SER A 221 -7.77 1.12 21.14
N GLY A 222 -8.79 1.99 21.10
CA GLY A 222 -8.91 3.14 21.98
C GLY A 222 -9.25 2.79 23.42
N VAL A 223 -8.49 3.34 24.35
CA VAL A 223 -8.70 3.18 25.79
C VAL A 223 -8.54 4.50 26.54
N LYS A 224 -9.14 4.59 27.73
CA LYS A 224 -8.91 5.75 28.62
C LYS A 224 -7.50 5.68 29.20
N SER A 225 -6.81 6.82 29.17
CA SER A 225 -5.53 7.03 29.80
C SER A 225 -5.60 8.07 30.91
N LYS A 226 -4.47 8.38 31.54
CA LYS A 226 -4.38 9.45 32.55
C LYS A 226 -4.57 10.85 31.97
N THR A 227 -4.18 11.04 30.71
CA THR A 227 -4.23 12.31 30.01
C THR A 227 -5.51 12.48 29.17
N GLY A 228 -6.34 11.41 29.03
CA GLY A 228 -7.57 11.43 28.24
C GLY A 228 -7.84 10.10 27.55
N PHE A 229 -7.56 10.03 26.28
CA PHE A 229 -7.79 8.87 25.41
C PHE A 229 -6.55 8.58 24.60
N ILE A 230 -6.17 7.30 24.49
CA ILE A 230 -5.08 6.82 23.64
C ILE A 230 -5.55 5.63 22.82
N GLN A 231 -4.89 5.36 21.72
CA GLN A 231 -4.97 4.10 20.98
C GLN A 231 -3.81 3.20 21.41
N LEU A 232 -4.13 1.92 21.71
CA LEU A 232 -3.11 0.91 21.97
C LEU A 232 -2.38 0.54 20.68
N PHE A 233 -1.07 0.39 20.77
CA PHE A 233 -0.25 -0.09 19.67
C PHE A 233 -0.49 -1.57 19.41
N TYR A 234 -0.60 -1.95 18.14
CA TYR A 234 -0.29 -3.31 17.72
C TYR A 234 1.22 -3.52 17.81
N ARG A 235 1.63 -4.76 17.96
CA ARG A 235 3.06 -5.08 18.18
C ARG A 235 3.91 -4.74 16.96
N CYS A 236 3.46 -5.08 15.74
CA CYS A 236 4.16 -4.83 14.49
C CYS A 236 3.29 -5.02 13.24
N GLY A 237 3.78 -4.55 12.10
CA GLY A 237 3.27 -4.86 10.77
C GLY A 237 2.25 -3.85 10.24
N TYR A 238 2.14 -2.68 10.83
CA TYR A 238 1.19 -1.64 10.40
C TYR A 238 1.88 -0.27 10.31
N VAL A 239 1.62 0.45 9.23
CA VAL A 239 2.05 1.84 9.08
C VAL A 239 1.30 2.70 10.09
N ASP A 240 1.92 3.77 10.56
CA ASP A 240 1.30 4.75 11.46
C ASP A 240 0.72 4.15 12.76
N ASN A 241 1.27 3.05 13.17
CA ASN A 241 0.87 2.29 14.36
C ASN A 241 1.72 2.66 15.59
N ARG A 242 3.03 2.65 15.41
CA ARG A 242 4.02 2.92 16.44
C ARG A 242 5.18 3.72 15.84
N PRO A 243 5.82 4.60 16.63
CA PRO A 243 6.94 5.42 16.12
C PRO A 243 8.19 4.62 15.71
N ASP A 244 8.33 3.38 16.18
CA ASP A 244 9.47 2.48 15.93
C ASP A 244 9.15 1.29 15.00
N ASP A 245 7.90 1.17 14.47
CA ASP A 245 7.48 0.12 13.54
C ASP A 245 7.40 0.71 12.11
N THR A 246 8.55 0.90 11.50
CA THR A 246 8.70 1.60 10.22
C THR A 246 9.32 0.75 9.12
N LEU A 247 9.67 -0.50 9.41
CA LEU A 247 10.34 -1.41 8.50
C LEU A 247 9.49 -2.66 8.25
N PHE A 248 9.22 -2.94 6.97
CA PHE A 248 8.29 -3.99 6.54
C PHE A 248 8.95 -4.94 5.56
N ASN A 249 8.50 -6.20 5.55
CA ASN A 249 9.11 -7.27 4.78
C ASN A 249 8.11 -7.82 3.76
N ILE A 250 8.49 -7.90 2.49
CA ILE A 250 7.69 -8.50 1.41
C ILE A 250 7.41 -9.99 1.72
N ALA A 251 8.28 -10.66 2.46
CA ALA A 251 8.09 -12.05 2.86
C ALA A 251 6.87 -12.28 3.77
N ASP A 252 6.30 -11.21 4.37
CA ASP A 252 5.08 -11.28 5.18
C ASP A 252 3.79 -11.25 4.32
N ALA A 253 3.91 -11.29 3.00
CA ALA A 253 2.79 -11.27 2.07
C ALA A 253 1.88 -12.50 2.23
N VAL A 254 0.57 -12.26 2.29
CA VAL A 254 -0.48 -13.28 2.40
C VAL A 254 -1.57 -13.07 1.37
N ASP A 255 -2.19 -14.16 0.91
CA ASP A 255 -3.36 -14.11 0.03
C ASP A 255 -4.66 -13.79 0.81
N ALA A 256 -5.79 -13.72 0.10
CA ALA A 256 -7.12 -13.48 0.68
C ALA A 256 -7.57 -14.56 1.69
N ASN A 257 -6.93 -15.73 1.69
CA ASN A 257 -7.16 -16.81 2.65
C ASN A 257 -6.13 -16.81 3.78
N ARG A 258 -5.32 -15.76 3.89
CA ARG A 258 -4.21 -15.61 4.85
C ARG A 258 -3.13 -16.68 4.72
N GLN A 259 -2.97 -17.25 3.50
CA GLN A 259 -1.88 -18.17 3.23
C GLN A 259 -0.66 -17.38 2.74
N PRO A 260 0.55 -17.71 3.24
CA PRO A 260 1.78 -17.04 2.81
C PRO A 260 1.98 -17.12 1.30
N VAL A 261 2.34 -16.00 0.70
CA VAL A 261 2.67 -15.88 -0.73
C VAL A 261 4.12 -15.46 -0.85
N TYR A 262 4.89 -16.17 -1.68
CA TYR A 262 6.26 -15.77 -1.96
C TYR A 262 6.29 -14.89 -3.22
N LEU A 263 6.76 -13.67 -3.04
CA LEU A 263 7.10 -12.73 -4.10
C LEU A 263 8.62 -12.53 -4.06
N ASP A 264 9.28 -12.64 -5.19
CA ASP A 264 10.72 -12.40 -5.32
C ASP A 264 11.06 -10.91 -5.41
N PHE A 265 10.10 -10.11 -5.88
CA PHE A 265 10.10 -8.65 -5.89
C PHE A 265 8.66 -8.13 -6.00
N ILE A 266 8.49 -6.83 -5.81
CA ILE A 266 7.25 -6.10 -6.02
C ILE A 266 7.48 -4.87 -6.88
N ASP A 267 6.42 -4.38 -7.52
CA ASP A 267 6.43 -3.20 -8.38
C ASP A 267 5.54 -2.09 -7.81
N PHE A 268 4.48 -2.47 -7.09
CA PHE A 268 3.51 -1.53 -6.53
C PHE A 268 3.31 -1.75 -5.04
N VAL A 269 3.06 -0.65 -4.33
CA VAL A 269 2.67 -0.63 -2.91
C VAL A 269 1.35 0.12 -2.78
N ARG A 270 0.44 -0.43 -1.97
CA ARG A 270 -0.79 0.26 -1.55
C ARG A 270 -0.84 0.29 -0.04
N ILE A 271 -1.23 1.43 0.51
CA ILE A 271 -1.45 1.60 1.95
C ILE A 271 -2.88 2.05 2.14
N TYR A 272 -3.62 1.42 3.06
CA TYR A 272 -4.98 1.84 3.38
C TYR A 272 -5.22 1.91 4.88
N CYS A 273 -6.07 2.85 5.30
CA CYS A 273 -6.48 2.97 6.71
C CYS A 273 -7.26 1.73 7.15
N ALA A 274 -6.80 1.06 8.20
CA ALA A 274 -7.31 -0.25 8.60
C ALA A 274 -8.32 -0.21 9.76
N THR A 275 -8.70 0.98 10.26
CA THR A 275 -9.56 1.13 11.43
C THR A 275 -10.81 1.95 11.14
N ASN A 276 -11.96 1.48 11.66
CA ASN A 276 -13.22 2.24 11.67
C ASN A 276 -13.50 2.67 13.12
N GLN A 277 -12.80 3.71 13.58
CA GLN A 277 -12.95 4.25 14.92
C GLN A 277 -12.85 5.77 14.92
N GLY A 278 -13.41 6.38 15.94
CA GLY A 278 -13.35 7.81 16.15
C GLY A 278 -13.62 8.12 17.62
N TYR A 279 -13.04 9.21 18.11
CA TYR A 279 -13.12 9.60 19.51
C TYR A 279 -13.57 11.04 19.65
N PRO A 280 -14.34 11.37 20.70
CA PRO A 280 -14.70 12.74 20.97
C PRO A 280 -13.46 13.63 21.08
N MET A 281 -13.47 14.77 20.41
CA MET A 281 -12.39 15.77 20.36
C MET A 281 -11.16 15.40 19.53
N ILE A 282 -10.90 14.12 19.24
CA ILE A 282 -9.79 13.69 18.39
C ILE A 282 -10.25 13.60 16.93
N GLY A 283 -11.48 13.15 16.70
CA GLY A 283 -12.04 12.90 15.38
C GLY A 283 -12.00 11.41 15.02
N GLU A 284 -12.10 11.12 13.74
CA GLU A 284 -11.86 9.78 13.20
C GLU A 284 -10.38 9.44 13.23
N THR A 285 -10.09 8.16 13.21
CA THR A 285 -8.74 7.64 13.01
C THR A 285 -8.44 7.62 11.52
N SER A 286 -7.38 8.31 11.12
CA SER A 286 -6.90 8.44 9.74
C SER A 286 -5.44 8.04 9.69
N THR A 287 -5.09 7.06 8.89
CA THR A 287 -3.67 6.73 8.67
C THR A 287 -3.01 7.86 7.87
N GLU A 288 -1.93 8.41 8.39
CA GLU A 288 -1.08 9.36 7.69
C GLU A 288 0.18 8.67 7.17
N VAL A 289 0.56 9.01 5.93
CA VAL A 289 1.78 8.52 5.29
C VAL A 289 2.76 9.69 5.13
N GLU A 290 4.00 9.49 5.59
CA GLU A 290 5.06 10.50 5.56
C GLU A 290 6.18 10.13 4.60
N ILE A 291 6.74 8.91 4.70
CA ILE A 291 7.84 8.42 3.87
C ILE A 291 7.48 7.02 3.35
N VAL A 292 7.84 6.74 2.10
CA VAL A 292 7.84 5.38 1.52
C VAL A 292 9.12 5.20 0.73
N GLU A 293 9.98 4.28 1.16
CA GLU A 293 11.32 4.06 0.59
C GLU A 293 11.62 2.58 0.42
N ASP A 294 12.41 2.25 -0.62
CA ASP A 294 13.15 1.00 -0.73
C ASP A 294 14.23 0.96 0.35
N ALA A 295 14.21 -0.03 1.23
CA ALA A 295 15.16 -0.15 2.33
C ALA A 295 16.54 -0.69 1.90
N HIS A 296 16.70 -1.14 0.63
CA HIS A 296 17.95 -1.73 0.12
C HIS A 296 18.07 -1.60 -1.40
N LEU A 297 18.08 -0.37 -1.88
CA LEU A 297 18.16 -0.01 -3.31
C LEU A 297 19.25 -0.79 -4.09
N THR A 298 20.39 -1.07 -3.49
CA THR A 298 21.49 -1.80 -4.16
C THR A 298 21.05 -3.19 -4.60
N GLU A 299 20.34 -3.92 -3.75
CA GLU A 299 19.85 -5.27 -4.02
C GLU A 299 18.71 -5.22 -5.05
N SER A 300 17.83 -4.24 -4.94
CA SER A 300 16.74 -4.02 -5.91
C SER A 300 17.30 -3.71 -7.30
N LEU A 301 18.32 -2.86 -7.42
CA LEU A 301 18.97 -2.57 -8.68
C LEU A 301 19.76 -3.78 -9.27
N ALA A 302 20.10 -4.77 -8.45
CA ALA A 302 20.66 -6.01 -8.96
C ALA A 302 19.66 -6.85 -9.78
N LEU A 303 18.34 -6.68 -9.53
CA LEU A 303 17.29 -7.30 -10.34
C LEU A 303 17.31 -6.78 -11.78
N ILE A 304 17.59 -5.51 -11.99
CA ILE A 304 17.65 -4.87 -13.32
C ILE A 304 18.76 -5.53 -14.17
N ASP A 305 19.90 -5.85 -13.57
CA ASP A 305 20.99 -6.54 -14.26
C ASP A 305 20.62 -7.97 -14.65
N SER A 306 19.85 -8.64 -13.81
CA SER A 306 19.42 -10.01 -14.08
C SER A 306 18.32 -10.08 -15.14
N ALA A 307 17.46 -9.06 -15.25
CA ALA A 307 16.41 -8.98 -16.26
C ALA A 307 16.97 -8.78 -17.70
N THR A 308 18.15 -8.19 -17.83
CA THR A 308 18.85 -8.08 -19.13
C THR A 308 19.59 -9.36 -19.55
N GLY A 309 19.72 -10.33 -18.64
CA GLY A 309 20.28 -11.67 -18.85
C GLY A 309 19.33 -12.69 -18.24
N ILE A 310 18.29 -13.06 -18.99
CA ILE A 310 17.36 -14.12 -18.62
C ILE A 310 18.12 -15.26 -17.95
N ASP A 311 17.80 -15.57 -16.68
CA ASP A 311 18.03 -16.87 -16.03
C ASP A 311 19.24 -17.12 -15.10
N ALA A 312 20.04 -16.20 -14.64
CA ALA A 312 21.27 -16.62 -13.97
C ALA A 312 21.38 -16.48 -12.44
N VAL A 313 20.70 -15.57 -11.75
CA VAL A 313 21.08 -15.23 -10.37
C VAL A 313 20.17 -15.79 -9.27
N HIS A 314 18.90 -16.02 -9.50
CA HIS A 314 18.01 -16.62 -8.48
C HIS A 314 18.17 -18.15 -8.30
N MET A 315 19.06 -18.79 -9.06
CA MET A 315 19.21 -20.24 -9.06
C MET A 315 20.30 -20.80 -8.14
N GLN A 316 21.19 -19.98 -7.62
CA GLN A 316 22.35 -20.52 -6.87
C GLN A 316 22.12 -20.77 -5.39
N ASN A 317 21.06 -20.25 -4.76
CA ASN A 317 20.86 -20.38 -3.31
C ASN A 317 19.61 -21.15 -2.87
N ARG A 318 18.91 -21.86 -3.75
CA ARG A 318 17.83 -22.75 -3.32
C ARG A 318 18.32 -24.19 -3.24
N ALA A 319 18.66 -24.56 -2.02
CA ALA A 319 18.89 -25.96 -1.68
C ALA A 319 17.64 -26.80 -2.01
N ASP A 320 17.89 -27.77 -2.87
CA ASP A 320 17.26 -29.08 -2.94
C ASP A 320 15.74 -29.26 -3.06
N GLY A 321 15.32 -29.51 -4.27
CA GLY A 321 14.24 -30.47 -4.48
C GLY A 321 12.80 -29.93 -4.52
N ILE A 322 12.56 -28.65 -4.29
CA ILE A 322 11.21 -28.09 -4.37
C ILE A 322 10.77 -27.95 -5.83
N CYS A 323 9.62 -28.56 -6.18
CA CYS A 323 9.02 -28.45 -7.49
C CYS A 323 7.81 -27.52 -7.48
N TYR A 324 7.67 -26.79 -8.57
CA TYR A 324 6.54 -25.91 -8.81
C TYR A 324 5.82 -26.32 -10.11
N ASP A 325 4.51 -26.14 -10.16
CA ASP A 325 3.74 -26.18 -11.40
C ASP A 325 3.94 -24.87 -12.20
N LEU A 326 3.34 -24.78 -13.38
CA LEU A 326 3.46 -23.59 -14.24
C LEU A 326 2.73 -22.35 -13.68
N THR A 327 1.94 -22.50 -12.63
CA THR A 327 1.29 -21.40 -11.93
C THR A 327 2.09 -20.91 -10.73
N GLY A 328 3.32 -21.45 -10.52
CA GLY A 328 4.19 -21.08 -9.39
C GLY A 328 3.84 -21.77 -8.07
N ARG A 329 2.83 -22.65 -8.05
CA ARG A 329 2.42 -23.35 -6.83
C ARG A 329 3.38 -24.51 -6.54
N LYS A 330 3.83 -24.64 -5.29
CA LYS A 330 4.65 -25.77 -4.80
C LYS A 330 3.87 -27.07 -4.92
N VAL A 331 4.46 -28.06 -5.60
CA VAL A 331 3.83 -29.36 -5.85
C VAL A 331 4.84 -30.51 -5.72
N THR A 332 4.33 -31.68 -5.37
CA THR A 332 5.06 -32.94 -5.57
C THR A 332 4.65 -33.49 -6.95
N PRO A 333 5.58 -33.65 -7.90
CA PRO A 333 5.24 -34.11 -9.25
C PRO A 333 4.76 -35.55 -9.24
N THR A 334 3.46 -35.77 -9.14
CA THR A 334 2.84 -37.12 -9.12
C THR A 334 2.13 -37.47 -10.41
N HIS A 335 2.00 -36.53 -11.33
CA HIS A 335 1.28 -36.71 -12.59
C HIS A 335 2.13 -36.27 -13.79
N ARG A 336 1.77 -36.77 -14.99
CA ARG A 336 2.37 -36.29 -16.24
C ARG A 336 2.16 -34.77 -16.36
N GLY A 337 3.25 -34.04 -16.58
CA GLY A 337 3.14 -32.59 -16.71
C GLY A 337 4.51 -31.91 -16.80
N LEU A 338 4.48 -30.62 -17.10
CA LEU A 338 5.63 -29.72 -17.08
C LEU A 338 5.76 -29.09 -15.71
N TYR A 339 6.93 -29.20 -15.11
CA TYR A 339 7.22 -28.67 -13.77
C TYR A 339 8.51 -27.87 -13.80
N ILE A 340 8.71 -27.03 -12.76
CA ILE A 340 9.92 -26.26 -12.56
C ILE A 340 10.59 -26.75 -11.27
N ARG A 341 11.89 -27.09 -11.35
CA ARG A 341 12.74 -27.42 -10.21
C ARG A 341 14.07 -26.72 -10.37
N ASN A 342 14.52 -26.02 -9.35
CA ASN A 342 15.78 -25.25 -9.41
C ASN A 342 15.81 -24.36 -10.67
N GLY A 343 14.67 -23.70 -11.00
CA GLY A 343 14.50 -22.85 -12.16
C GLY A 343 14.56 -23.54 -13.53
N LYS A 344 14.71 -24.85 -13.60
CA LYS A 344 14.72 -25.61 -14.88
C LYS A 344 13.39 -26.30 -15.09
N LYS A 345 12.83 -26.14 -16.29
CA LYS A 345 11.65 -26.90 -16.73
C LYS A 345 12.01 -28.34 -16.96
N PHE A 346 11.21 -29.27 -16.43
CA PHE A 346 11.34 -30.68 -16.70
C PHE A 346 9.96 -31.34 -16.89
N ILE A 347 9.91 -32.43 -17.62
CA ILE A 347 8.67 -33.16 -17.92
C ILE A 347 8.65 -34.46 -17.13
N VAL A 348 7.59 -34.66 -16.34
CA VAL A 348 7.24 -35.98 -15.81
C VAL A 348 6.43 -36.68 -16.88
N LYS A 349 6.92 -37.83 -17.39
CA LYS A 349 6.29 -38.63 -18.45
C LYS A 349 5.28 -39.62 -17.90
#